data_ef3cfb44aaa8a3b0750209d8f73d3200
#
_entry.id   ef3cfb44aaa8a3b0750209d8f73d3200
#
_cell.length_a   1.000
_cell.length_b   1.000
_cell.length_c   1.000
_cell.angle_alpha   90.00
_cell.angle_beta   90.00
_cell.angle_gamma   90.00
#
_symmetry.space_group_name_H-M   'P 1'
#
loop_
_entity.id
_entity.type
_entity.pdbx_description
1 polymer ?
#
loop_
_entity_poly.entity_id
_entity_poly.type
_entity_poly.pdbx_seq_one_letter_code
_entity_poly.pdbx_strand_id
1 'polypeptide(L)'
;MRQDAGLASIHNNELNTGRQISALLKKDLLLETRQQHTFYGILLYIASTIFVIYLTLEDPDASTWNAIFWITQLFICINAVAKSFLQEAKGRMLYYYTITSPVSFILSKLAYNAVLMIAMSIINLLVYTAMLGNPTSNYISFCMIGILGGCGLGLIFTMLAAIASKALQQASLMAILGFPLILPQLMMLVRLSKTAFGEIFNNGIPLQMIALLLAFDLLMIILSVILFPFLWKD
;
A
#
# COMPACT_ATOMS: atom_id res chain seq x y z
N MET A 1 11.78 2.36 -43.50
CA MET A 1 11.89 3.79 -43.10
C MET A 1 10.71 4.33 -42.28
N ARG A 2 9.42 4.04 -42.62
CA ARG A 2 8.28 4.52 -41.81
C ARG A 2 8.04 3.74 -40.52
N GLN A 3 8.39 2.43 -40.45
CA GLN A 3 8.26 1.58 -39.27
C GLN A 3 9.34 1.91 -38.21
N ASP A 4 10.54 2.26 -38.63
CA ASP A 4 11.65 2.56 -37.70
C ASP A 4 11.43 3.89 -36.98
N ALA A 5 10.80 4.86 -37.62
CA ALA A 5 10.42 6.13 -36.97
C ALA A 5 9.32 5.95 -35.91
N GLY A 6 8.41 5.01 -36.12
CA GLY A 6 7.36 4.64 -35.14
C GLY A 6 7.95 3.98 -33.91
N LEU A 7 8.85 3.03 -34.08
CA LEU A 7 9.54 2.33 -32.97
C LEU A 7 10.47 3.27 -32.18
N ALA A 8 11.17 4.16 -32.84
CA ALA A 8 12.02 5.17 -32.20
C ALA A 8 11.19 6.18 -31.37
N SER A 9 10.01 6.58 -31.85
CA SER A 9 9.12 7.49 -31.11
C SER A 9 8.48 6.83 -29.88
N ILE A 10 8.12 5.56 -29.96
CA ILE A 10 7.62 4.78 -28.84
C ILE A 10 8.72 4.60 -27.80
N HIS A 11 9.92 4.22 -28.21
CA HIS A 11 11.06 4.04 -27.32
C HIS A 11 11.50 5.33 -26.60
N ASN A 12 11.48 6.46 -27.29
CA ASN A 12 11.74 7.78 -26.68
C ASN A 12 10.65 8.22 -25.70
N ASN A 13 9.40 7.86 -25.94
CA ASN A 13 8.29 8.13 -25.03
C ASN A 13 8.37 7.26 -23.76
N GLU A 14 8.74 5.98 -23.88
CA GLU A 14 8.91 5.09 -22.73
C GLU A 14 10.09 5.53 -21.85
N LEU A 15 11.23 5.90 -22.44
CA LEU A 15 12.37 6.45 -21.70
C LEU A 15 12.03 7.75 -20.96
N ASN A 16 11.18 8.58 -21.55
CA ASN A 16 10.71 9.81 -20.92
C ASN A 16 9.76 9.51 -19.74
N THR A 17 8.87 8.54 -19.91
CA THR A 17 7.93 8.07 -18.84
C THR A 17 8.69 7.49 -17.64
N GLY A 18 9.67 6.61 -17.86
CA GLY A 18 10.48 6.02 -16.79
C GLY A 18 11.28 7.07 -16.02
N ARG A 19 11.86 8.06 -16.70
CA ARG A 19 12.54 9.19 -16.05
C ARG A 19 11.59 10.07 -15.23
N GLN A 20 10.38 10.31 -15.73
CA GLN A 20 9.34 11.05 -15.00
C GLN A 20 8.94 10.32 -13.72
N ILE A 21 8.68 9.01 -13.79
CA ILE A 21 8.32 8.20 -12.62
C ILE A 21 9.43 8.25 -11.57
N SER A 22 10.68 8.03 -11.97
CA SER A 22 11.81 8.03 -11.03
C SER A 22 12.06 9.40 -10.40
N ALA A 23 11.89 10.49 -11.15
CA ALA A 23 12.02 11.85 -10.64
C ALA A 23 10.92 12.20 -9.63
N LEU A 24 9.66 11.81 -9.91
CA LEU A 24 8.52 12.00 -9.02
C LEU A 24 8.67 11.17 -7.74
N LEU A 25 9.07 9.89 -7.87
CA LEU A 25 9.33 9.01 -6.73
C LEU A 25 10.44 9.57 -5.84
N LYS A 26 11.56 10.00 -6.43
CA LYS A 26 12.67 10.60 -5.68
C LYS A 26 12.23 11.87 -4.96
N LYS A 27 11.41 12.71 -5.61
CA LYS A 27 10.83 13.91 -5.00
C LYS A 27 9.97 13.55 -3.78
N ASP A 28 9.08 12.56 -3.90
CA ASP A 28 8.18 12.17 -2.82
C ASP A 28 8.95 11.56 -1.64
N LEU A 29 9.96 10.72 -1.90
CA LEU A 29 10.85 10.18 -0.88
C LEU A 29 11.65 11.29 -0.16
N LEU A 30 12.16 12.27 -0.90
CA LEU A 30 12.87 13.41 -0.32
C LEU A 30 11.95 14.32 0.51
N LEU A 31 10.70 14.48 0.08
CA LEU A 31 9.71 15.23 0.87
C LEU A 31 9.38 14.52 2.18
N GLU A 32 9.23 13.20 2.18
CA GLU A 32 8.97 12.41 3.38
C GLU A 32 10.13 12.50 4.38
N THR A 33 11.38 12.37 3.92
CA THR A 33 12.55 12.52 4.79
C THR A 33 12.71 13.94 5.34
N ARG A 34 12.21 14.94 4.63
CA ARG A 34 12.26 16.35 5.06
C ARG A 34 11.06 16.75 5.94
N GLN A 35 9.90 16.14 5.73
CA GLN A 35 8.68 16.39 6.51
C GLN A 35 8.48 15.31 7.58
N GLN A 36 9.44 15.18 8.48
CA GLN A 36 9.49 14.16 9.53
C GLN A 36 8.23 14.10 10.42
N HIS A 37 7.47 15.18 10.53
CA HIS A 37 6.23 15.22 11.33
C HIS A 37 5.18 14.17 10.90
N THR A 38 5.07 13.90 9.59
CA THR A 38 4.11 12.91 9.07
C THR A 38 4.53 11.50 9.48
N PHE A 39 5.81 11.18 9.28
CA PHE A 39 6.39 9.91 9.65
C PHE A 39 6.27 9.64 11.16
N TYR A 40 6.67 10.60 12.00
CA TYR A 40 6.54 10.49 13.46
C TYR A 40 5.09 10.35 13.92
N GLY A 41 4.13 11.00 13.23
CA GLY A 41 2.71 10.83 13.52
C GLY A 41 2.21 9.40 13.30
N ILE A 42 2.68 8.72 12.24
CA ILE A 42 2.35 7.31 11.99
C ILE A 42 3.06 6.41 13.00
N LEU A 43 4.33 6.66 13.32
CA LEU A 43 5.05 5.93 14.36
C LEU A 43 4.36 6.03 15.72
N LEU A 44 3.94 7.21 16.11
CA LEU A 44 3.21 7.41 17.37
C LEU A 44 1.89 6.65 17.36
N TYR A 45 1.18 6.64 16.22
CA TYR A 45 -0.04 5.86 16.06
C TYR A 45 0.22 4.36 16.23
N ILE A 46 1.25 3.81 15.57
CA ILE A 46 1.66 2.40 15.70
C ILE A 46 1.95 2.09 17.17
N ALA A 47 2.83 2.86 17.78
CA ALA A 47 3.27 2.62 19.15
C ALA A 47 2.10 2.71 20.15
N SER A 48 1.26 3.74 20.06
CA SER A 48 0.13 3.94 20.96
C SER A 48 -0.93 2.85 20.80
N THR A 49 -1.25 2.47 19.55
CA THR A 49 -2.25 1.42 19.28
C THR A 49 -1.78 0.07 19.83
N ILE A 50 -0.54 -0.32 19.54
CA ILE A 50 0.01 -1.60 20.01
C ILE A 50 0.16 -1.58 21.54
N PHE A 51 0.52 -0.46 22.13
CA PHE A 51 0.63 -0.33 23.59
C PHE A 51 -0.73 -0.51 24.28
N VAL A 52 -1.82 0.08 23.74
CA VAL A 52 -3.18 -0.13 24.26
C VAL A 52 -3.59 -1.61 24.13
N ILE A 53 -3.29 -2.25 23.00
CA ILE A 53 -3.56 -3.68 22.79
C ILE A 53 -2.81 -4.50 23.83
N TYR A 54 -1.52 -4.21 24.04
CA TYR A 54 -0.69 -4.88 25.03
C TYR A 54 -1.23 -4.77 26.46
N LEU A 55 -1.74 -3.60 26.83
CA LEU A 55 -2.35 -3.41 28.16
C LEU A 55 -3.70 -4.13 28.33
N THR A 56 -4.38 -4.42 27.23
CA THR A 56 -5.73 -4.99 27.26
C THR A 56 -5.75 -6.50 27.13
N LEU A 57 -4.78 -7.06 26.41
CA LEU A 57 -4.69 -8.49 26.09
C LEU A 57 -3.51 -9.12 26.82
N GLU A 58 -3.84 -10.00 27.77
CA GLU A 58 -2.86 -10.89 28.38
C GLU A 58 -2.77 -12.17 27.54
N ASP A 59 -1.59 -12.43 26.92
CA ASP A 59 -1.27 -13.62 26.12
C ASP A 59 -2.33 -14.00 25.07
N PRO A 60 -2.50 -13.22 23.99
CA PRO A 60 -3.48 -13.54 22.96
C PRO A 60 -3.13 -14.85 22.24
N ASP A 61 -4.13 -15.68 22.00
CA ASP A 61 -3.98 -16.88 21.18
C ASP A 61 -3.55 -16.53 19.74
N ALA A 62 -2.95 -17.50 19.02
CA ALA A 62 -2.39 -17.29 17.69
C ALA A 62 -3.40 -16.70 16.68
N SER A 63 -4.69 -17.07 16.79
CA SER A 63 -5.74 -16.57 15.92
C SER A 63 -6.05 -15.10 16.19
N THR A 64 -6.21 -14.73 17.46
CA THR A 64 -6.43 -13.36 17.91
C THR A 64 -5.23 -12.47 17.59
N TRP A 65 -4.00 -12.97 17.88
CA TRP A 65 -2.77 -12.28 17.54
C TRP A 65 -2.67 -11.94 16.05
N ASN A 66 -2.96 -12.92 15.18
CA ASN A 66 -2.97 -12.74 13.73
C ASN A 66 -4.04 -11.73 13.28
N ALA A 67 -5.27 -11.83 13.79
CA ALA A 67 -6.36 -10.93 13.43
C ALA A 67 -6.04 -9.47 13.80
N ILE A 68 -5.53 -9.22 15.00
CA ILE A 68 -5.19 -7.89 15.49
C ILE A 68 -4.02 -7.30 14.70
N PHE A 69 -3.02 -8.11 14.33
CA PHE A 69 -1.93 -7.67 13.45
C PHE A 69 -2.48 -7.10 12.13
N TRP A 70 -3.40 -7.79 11.47
CA TRP A 70 -3.98 -7.34 10.21
C TRP A 70 -4.88 -6.12 10.35
N ILE A 71 -5.62 -6.01 11.46
CA ILE A 71 -6.39 -4.81 11.78
C ILE A 71 -5.46 -3.61 11.95
N THR A 72 -4.38 -3.77 12.72
CA THR A 72 -3.38 -2.72 12.94
C THR A 72 -2.71 -2.32 11.62
N GLN A 73 -2.33 -3.30 10.79
CA GLN A 73 -1.73 -3.08 9.48
C GLN A 73 -2.66 -2.31 8.54
N LEU A 74 -3.96 -2.63 8.55
CA LEU A 74 -4.98 -1.91 7.78
C LEU A 74 -5.05 -0.42 8.18
N PHE A 75 -5.13 -0.14 9.48
CA PHE A 75 -5.20 1.25 9.96
C PHE A 75 -3.93 2.03 9.71
N ILE A 76 -2.75 1.39 9.79
CA ILE A 76 -1.48 2.00 9.40
C ILE A 76 -1.53 2.40 7.93
N CYS A 77 -2.02 1.51 7.07
CA CYS A 77 -2.14 1.76 5.64
C CYS A 77 -3.06 2.94 5.34
N ILE A 78 -4.23 3.00 5.96
CA ILE A 78 -5.17 4.13 5.82
C ILE A 78 -4.48 5.45 6.18
N ASN A 79 -3.82 5.51 7.33
CA ASN A 79 -3.16 6.73 7.81
C ASN A 79 -1.97 7.13 6.92
N ALA A 80 -1.16 6.18 6.47
CA ALA A 80 0.00 6.45 5.63
C ALA A 80 -0.40 6.95 4.24
N VAL A 81 -1.30 6.23 3.55
CA VAL A 81 -1.69 6.53 2.18
C VAL A 81 -2.57 7.77 2.06
N ALA A 82 -3.54 7.95 2.99
CA ALA A 82 -4.38 9.16 2.97
C ALA A 82 -3.56 10.45 3.02
N LYS A 83 -2.51 10.47 3.84
CA LYS A 83 -1.60 11.64 3.95
C LYS A 83 -0.82 11.91 2.67
N SER A 84 -0.44 10.88 1.92
CA SER A 84 0.35 11.01 0.69
C SER A 84 -0.37 11.82 -0.40
N PHE A 85 -1.71 11.79 -0.43
CA PHE A 85 -2.54 12.58 -1.35
C PHE A 85 -2.94 13.95 -0.77
N LEU A 86 -3.17 14.04 0.53
CA LEU A 86 -3.52 15.30 1.19
C LEU A 86 -2.38 16.33 1.17
N GLN A 87 -1.14 15.87 1.13
CA GLN A 87 0.04 16.75 1.05
C GLN A 87 0.16 17.47 -0.30
N GLU A 88 -0.50 16.99 -1.35
CA GLU A 88 -0.53 17.66 -2.63
C GLU A 88 -1.63 18.71 -2.65
N ALA A 89 -1.30 19.92 -2.18
CA ALA A 89 -2.22 21.04 -2.20
C ALA A 89 -2.77 21.28 -3.62
N LYS A 90 -4.06 21.66 -3.73
CA LYS A 90 -4.77 21.90 -4.99
C LYS A 90 -3.99 22.77 -6.00
N GLY A 91 -3.20 23.75 -5.53
CA GLY A 91 -2.36 24.60 -6.38
C GLY A 91 -1.17 23.89 -7.03
N ARG A 92 -0.66 22.81 -6.42
CA ARG A 92 0.43 22.01 -7.01
C ARG A 92 -0.07 21.01 -8.05
N MET A 93 -1.31 20.56 -7.96
CA MET A 93 -1.95 19.70 -8.96
C MET A 93 -1.99 20.37 -10.35
N LEU A 94 -2.33 21.67 -10.42
CA LEU A 94 -2.33 22.43 -11.67
C LEU A 94 -0.96 22.42 -12.36
N TYR A 95 0.13 22.49 -11.60
CA TYR A 95 1.48 22.40 -12.14
C TYR A 95 1.80 21.01 -12.69
N TYR A 96 1.35 19.92 -12.02
CA TYR A 96 1.55 18.57 -12.54
C TYR A 96 0.79 18.30 -13.84
N TYR A 97 -0.39 18.91 -14.04
CA TYR A 97 -1.14 18.79 -15.29
C TYR A 97 -0.38 19.27 -16.52
N THR A 98 0.55 20.20 -16.34
CA THR A 98 1.34 20.77 -17.44
C THR A 98 2.63 20.01 -17.75
N ILE A 99 3.19 19.27 -16.76
CA ILE A 99 4.56 18.73 -16.89
C ILE A 99 4.59 17.20 -16.94
N THR A 100 3.56 16.50 -16.46
CA THR A 100 3.59 15.04 -16.33
C THR A 100 2.38 14.38 -16.96
N SER A 101 2.56 13.14 -17.46
CA SER A 101 1.43 12.33 -17.89
C SER A 101 0.67 11.76 -16.68
N PRO A 102 -0.66 11.59 -16.77
CA PRO A 102 -1.46 11.02 -15.69
C PRO A 102 -0.98 9.62 -15.29
N VAL A 103 -0.55 8.81 -16.26
CA VAL A 103 -0.02 7.46 -16.02
C VAL A 103 1.30 7.51 -15.24
N SER A 104 2.22 8.40 -15.60
CA SER A 104 3.49 8.56 -14.87
C SER A 104 3.25 9.02 -13.44
N PHE A 105 2.29 9.90 -13.22
CA PHE A 105 1.92 10.38 -11.89
C PHE A 105 1.37 9.26 -11.01
N ILE A 106 0.35 8.52 -11.47
CA ILE A 106 -0.26 7.45 -10.66
C ILE A 106 0.73 6.31 -10.40
N LEU A 107 1.56 5.91 -11.37
CA LEU A 107 2.58 4.88 -11.18
C LEU A 107 3.64 5.31 -10.17
N SER A 108 4.05 6.58 -10.18
CA SER A 108 4.98 7.09 -9.16
C SER A 108 4.38 7.07 -7.76
N LYS A 109 3.08 7.37 -7.61
CA LYS A 109 2.36 7.30 -6.33
C LYS A 109 2.18 5.87 -5.83
N LEU A 110 1.83 4.94 -6.72
CA LEU A 110 1.76 3.51 -6.39
C LEU A 110 3.13 3.00 -5.89
N ALA A 111 4.22 3.32 -6.61
CA ALA A 111 5.56 2.92 -6.22
C ALA A 111 6.00 3.57 -4.90
N TYR A 112 5.74 4.87 -4.70
CA TYR A 112 6.04 5.56 -3.45
C TYR A 112 5.31 4.95 -2.25
N ASN A 113 3.99 4.75 -2.38
CA ASN A 113 3.20 4.17 -1.30
C ASN A 113 3.57 2.71 -1.02
N ALA A 114 3.96 1.93 -2.04
CA ALA A 114 4.48 0.58 -1.84
C ALA A 114 5.77 0.59 -0.99
N VAL A 115 6.74 1.45 -1.32
CA VAL A 115 7.98 1.63 -0.53
C VAL A 115 7.66 2.09 0.90
N LEU A 116 6.76 3.06 1.06
CA LEU A 116 6.33 3.54 2.37
C LEU A 116 5.70 2.40 3.19
N MET A 117 4.84 1.59 2.58
CA MET A 117 4.18 0.47 3.24
C MET A 117 5.14 -0.66 3.61
N ILE A 118 6.18 -0.91 2.82
CA ILE A 118 7.26 -1.84 3.22
C ILE A 118 7.91 -1.35 4.53
N ALA A 119 8.31 -0.09 4.59
CA ALA A 119 8.93 0.47 5.78
C ALA A 119 7.99 0.41 7.00
N MET A 120 6.71 0.81 6.83
CA MET A 120 5.71 0.78 7.90
C MET A 120 5.36 -0.63 8.35
N SER A 121 5.31 -1.62 7.44
CA SER A 121 5.08 -3.02 7.78
C SER A 121 6.22 -3.60 8.62
N ILE A 122 7.47 -3.27 8.29
CA ILE A 122 8.64 -3.68 9.06
C ILE A 122 8.58 -3.08 10.47
N ILE A 123 8.27 -1.80 10.59
CA ILE A 123 8.16 -1.13 11.89
C ILE A 123 7.01 -1.72 12.71
N ASN A 124 5.85 -1.93 12.08
CA ASN A 124 4.71 -2.57 12.73
C ASN A 124 5.08 -3.97 13.26
N LEU A 125 5.70 -4.81 12.44
CA LEU A 125 6.17 -6.14 12.83
C LEU A 125 7.12 -6.07 14.02
N LEU A 126 8.11 -5.17 14.00
CA LEU A 126 9.09 -5.02 15.07
C LEU A 126 8.42 -4.61 16.40
N VAL A 127 7.59 -3.57 16.37
CA VAL A 127 6.92 -3.07 17.58
C VAL A 127 5.90 -4.10 18.09
N TYR A 128 5.14 -4.74 17.18
CA TYR A 128 4.12 -5.71 17.51
C TYR A 128 4.72 -6.95 18.19
N THR A 129 5.78 -7.52 17.61
CA THR A 129 6.47 -8.69 18.19
C THR A 129 7.25 -8.36 19.45
N ALA A 130 7.78 -7.14 19.57
CA ALA A 130 8.47 -6.71 20.79
C ALA A 130 7.52 -6.56 21.99
N MET A 131 6.26 -6.13 21.74
CA MET A 131 5.28 -5.88 22.80
C MET A 131 4.44 -7.13 23.12
N LEU A 132 3.91 -7.82 22.10
CA LEU A 132 2.98 -8.94 22.29
C LEU A 132 3.65 -10.32 22.16
N GLY A 133 4.98 -10.37 22.00
CA GLY A 133 5.67 -11.64 21.79
C GLY A 133 5.45 -12.21 20.37
N ASN A 134 5.95 -13.39 20.14
CA ASN A 134 5.91 -14.05 18.84
C ASN A 134 5.38 -15.50 18.97
N PRO A 135 4.09 -15.74 18.70
CA PRO A 135 3.51 -17.09 18.74
C PRO A 135 3.70 -17.87 17.42
N THR A 136 4.43 -17.30 16.42
CA THR A 136 4.57 -17.92 15.10
C THR A 136 5.62 -19.04 15.11
N SER A 137 5.31 -20.17 14.46
CA SER A 137 6.26 -21.27 14.24
C SER A 137 7.33 -20.90 13.20
N ASN A 138 7.00 -20.06 12.22
CA ASN A 138 7.91 -19.58 11.17
C ASN A 138 7.79 -18.06 11.00
N TYR A 139 8.60 -17.33 11.78
CA TYR A 139 8.59 -15.87 11.80
C TYR A 139 8.98 -15.24 10.44
N ILE A 140 9.94 -15.85 9.74
CA ILE A 140 10.38 -15.32 8.42
C ILE A 140 9.23 -15.35 7.40
N SER A 141 8.48 -16.46 7.36
CA SER A 141 7.30 -16.57 6.51
C SER A 141 6.24 -15.52 6.85
N PHE A 142 6.01 -15.30 8.16
CA PHE A 142 5.07 -14.26 8.60
C PHE A 142 5.52 -12.85 8.20
N CYS A 143 6.82 -12.54 8.35
CA CYS A 143 7.38 -11.25 7.92
C CYS A 143 7.20 -11.03 6.42
N MET A 144 7.47 -12.04 5.58
CA MET A 144 7.28 -11.94 4.14
C MET A 144 5.83 -11.69 3.77
N ILE A 145 4.89 -12.42 4.39
CA ILE A 145 3.45 -12.24 4.18
C ILE A 145 3.00 -10.86 4.67
N GLY A 146 3.50 -10.39 5.81
CA GLY A 146 3.21 -9.07 6.37
C GLY A 146 3.65 -7.92 5.47
N ILE A 147 4.85 -8.02 4.89
CA ILE A 147 5.37 -7.03 3.94
C ILE A 147 4.58 -7.08 2.63
N LEU A 148 4.35 -8.28 2.07
CA LEU A 148 3.57 -8.45 0.85
C LEU A 148 2.15 -7.91 1.01
N GLY A 149 1.49 -8.28 2.11
CA GLY A 149 0.14 -7.81 2.40
C GLY A 149 0.06 -6.31 2.67
N GLY A 150 1.07 -5.73 3.33
CA GLY A 150 1.19 -4.29 3.50
C GLY A 150 1.29 -3.56 2.16
N CYS A 151 2.10 -4.07 1.22
CA CYS A 151 2.18 -3.55 -0.14
C CYS A 151 0.83 -3.63 -0.87
N GLY A 152 0.17 -4.79 -0.84
CA GLY A 152 -1.12 -4.98 -1.51
C GLY A 152 -2.21 -4.05 -0.97
N LEU A 153 -2.33 -3.92 0.36
CA LEU A 153 -3.21 -2.94 0.98
C LEU A 153 -2.84 -1.51 0.55
N GLY A 154 -1.54 -1.19 0.46
CA GLY A 154 -1.05 0.09 -0.02
C GLY A 154 -1.49 0.41 -1.45
N LEU A 155 -1.49 -0.57 -2.36
CA LEU A 155 -1.96 -0.40 -3.73
C LEU A 155 -3.46 -0.10 -3.78
N ILE A 156 -4.29 -0.84 -3.03
CA ILE A 156 -5.74 -0.61 -2.93
C ILE A 156 -6.01 0.81 -2.42
N PHE A 157 -5.40 1.19 -1.29
CA PHE A 157 -5.64 2.50 -0.71
C PHE A 157 -5.10 3.64 -1.57
N THR A 158 -4.01 3.42 -2.32
CA THR A 158 -3.50 4.41 -3.28
C THR A 158 -4.51 4.68 -4.38
N MET A 159 -5.11 3.64 -4.95
CA MET A 159 -6.18 3.78 -5.92
C MET A 159 -7.39 4.52 -5.34
N LEU A 160 -7.85 4.11 -4.16
CA LEU A 160 -8.98 4.73 -3.48
C LEU A 160 -8.72 6.21 -3.15
N ALA A 161 -7.53 6.53 -2.65
CA ALA A 161 -7.13 7.88 -2.35
C ALA A 161 -7.04 8.76 -3.61
N ALA A 162 -6.59 8.18 -4.74
CA ALA A 162 -6.58 8.86 -6.03
C ALA A 162 -7.99 9.24 -6.49
N ILE A 163 -8.97 8.33 -6.37
CA ILE A 163 -10.38 8.59 -6.68
C ILE A 163 -10.96 9.62 -5.71
N ALA A 164 -10.75 9.41 -4.41
CA ALA A 164 -11.29 10.28 -3.37
C ALA A 164 -10.72 11.70 -3.40
N SER A 165 -9.48 11.89 -3.88
CA SER A 165 -8.83 13.21 -3.97
C SER A 165 -9.57 14.18 -4.87
N LYS A 166 -10.40 13.69 -5.79
CA LYS A 166 -11.22 14.47 -6.71
C LYS A 166 -12.65 14.72 -6.21
N ALA A 167 -13.08 13.99 -5.19
CA ALA A 167 -14.42 14.11 -4.65
C ALA A 167 -14.49 15.11 -3.49
N LEU A 168 -15.61 15.79 -3.33
CA LEU A 168 -15.86 16.72 -2.22
C LEU A 168 -15.92 16.01 -0.84
N GLN A 169 -16.28 14.72 -0.82
CA GLN A 169 -16.41 13.89 0.38
C GLN A 169 -15.37 12.77 0.39
N GLN A 170 -14.11 13.11 0.48
CA GLN A 170 -12.98 12.20 0.32
C GLN A 170 -13.02 10.98 1.26
N ALA A 171 -13.26 11.20 2.56
CA ALA A 171 -13.18 10.12 3.55
C ALA A 171 -14.32 9.09 3.42
N SER A 172 -15.56 9.54 3.17
CA SER A 172 -16.70 8.64 3.04
C SER A 172 -16.64 7.80 1.77
N LEU A 173 -16.17 8.38 0.66
CA LEU A 173 -15.97 7.64 -0.59
C LEU A 173 -14.86 6.59 -0.47
N MET A 174 -13.75 6.90 0.19
CA MET A 174 -12.72 5.90 0.46
C MET A 174 -13.25 4.71 1.25
N ALA A 175 -14.11 4.95 2.25
CA ALA A 175 -14.69 3.88 3.04
C ALA A 175 -15.67 3.02 2.22
N ILE A 176 -16.60 3.65 1.50
CA ILE A 176 -17.65 2.95 0.74
C ILE A 176 -17.04 2.12 -0.42
N LEU A 177 -16.15 2.70 -1.20
CA LEU A 177 -15.50 2.02 -2.33
C LEU A 177 -14.42 1.03 -1.86
N GLY A 178 -13.79 1.32 -0.74
CA GLY A 178 -12.72 0.50 -0.18
C GLY A 178 -13.20 -0.82 0.39
N PHE A 179 -14.33 -0.81 1.08
CA PHE A 179 -14.83 -1.97 1.80
C PHE A 179 -14.91 -3.25 0.93
N PRO A 180 -15.54 -3.24 -0.27
CA PRO A 180 -15.62 -4.43 -1.11
C PRO A 180 -14.26 -4.88 -1.68
N LEU A 181 -13.26 -4.00 -1.77
CA LEU A 181 -11.93 -4.33 -2.26
C LEU A 181 -11.00 -4.81 -1.15
N ILE A 182 -11.12 -4.23 0.04
CA ILE A 182 -10.27 -4.54 1.19
C ILE A 182 -10.63 -5.89 1.81
N LEU A 183 -11.92 -6.25 1.87
CA LEU A 183 -12.36 -7.49 2.51
C LEU A 183 -11.76 -8.75 1.89
N PRO A 184 -11.84 -8.98 0.54
CA PRO A 184 -11.26 -10.17 -0.05
C PRO A 184 -9.73 -10.20 0.15
N GLN A 185 -9.05 -9.06 0.07
CA GLN A 185 -7.62 -8.95 0.34
C GLN A 185 -7.28 -9.38 1.76
N LEU A 186 -7.97 -8.81 2.76
CA LEU A 186 -7.75 -9.16 4.17
C LEU A 186 -8.07 -10.64 4.45
N MET A 187 -9.13 -11.18 3.87
CA MET A 187 -9.47 -12.60 4.04
C MET A 187 -8.35 -13.51 3.52
N MET A 188 -7.77 -13.18 2.36
CA MET A 188 -6.63 -13.92 1.81
C MET A 188 -5.40 -13.80 2.69
N LEU A 189 -5.10 -12.60 3.18
CA LEU A 189 -3.94 -12.33 4.02
C LEU A 189 -4.03 -13.03 5.40
N VAL A 190 -5.17 -12.93 6.06
CA VAL A 190 -5.42 -13.62 7.34
C VAL A 190 -5.32 -15.12 7.18
N ARG A 191 -5.84 -15.69 6.10
CA ARG A 191 -5.71 -17.12 5.81
C ARG A 191 -4.28 -17.53 5.49
N LEU A 192 -3.60 -16.78 4.63
CA LEU A 192 -2.23 -17.09 4.23
C LEU A 192 -1.28 -17.02 5.43
N SER A 193 -1.45 -16.03 6.32
CA SER A 193 -0.60 -15.88 7.50
C SER A 193 -0.73 -17.02 8.50
N LYS A 194 -1.86 -17.76 8.53
CA LYS A 194 -2.04 -18.94 9.37
C LYS A 194 -1.01 -20.06 9.07
N THR A 195 -0.47 -20.11 7.86
CA THR A 195 0.62 -21.03 7.51
C THR A 195 1.87 -20.82 8.36
N ALA A 196 2.11 -19.59 8.78
CA ALA A 196 3.26 -19.25 9.64
C ALA A 196 3.08 -19.71 11.11
N PHE A 197 1.85 -20.04 11.52
CA PHE A 197 1.55 -20.56 12.85
C PHE A 197 1.54 -22.10 12.91
N GLY A 198 1.93 -22.77 11.83
CA GLY A 198 1.99 -24.22 11.77
C GLY A 198 0.69 -24.90 11.35
N GLU A 199 -0.32 -24.15 10.91
CA GLU A 199 -1.49 -24.75 10.27
C GLU A 199 -1.05 -25.42 8.95
N ILE A 200 -1.23 -26.75 8.87
CA ILE A 200 -0.85 -27.54 7.71
C ILE A 200 -1.98 -27.45 6.67
N PHE A 201 -1.73 -26.71 5.60
CA PHE A 201 -2.57 -26.73 4.42
C PHE A 201 -2.07 -27.79 3.44
N ASN A 202 -2.97 -28.38 2.64
CA ASN A 202 -2.58 -29.28 1.56
C ASN A 202 -1.52 -28.65 0.66
N ASN A 203 -0.54 -29.46 0.23
CA ASN A 203 0.55 -29.03 -0.63
C ASN A 203 0.00 -28.30 -1.88
N GLY A 204 0.31 -27.02 -2.03
CA GLY A 204 -0.12 -26.19 -3.16
C GLY A 204 -1.10 -25.07 -2.79
N ILE A 205 -1.90 -25.18 -1.74
CA ILE A 205 -2.83 -24.10 -1.31
C ILE A 205 -2.09 -22.80 -1.00
N PRO A 206 -0.96 -22.78 -0.26
CA PRO A 206 -0.24 -21.53 0.01
C PRO A 206 0.24 -20.84 -1.26
N LEU A 207 0.74 -21.61 -2.24
CA LEU A 207 1.20 -21.09 -3.52
C LEU A 207 0.05 -20.50 -4.34
N GLN A 208 -1.11 -21.19 -4.38
CA GLN A 208 -2.31 -20.70 -5.05
C GLN A 208 -2.82 -19.40 -4.41
N MET A 209 -2.79 -19.29 -3.07
CA MET A 209 -3.19 -18.07 -2.36
C MET A 209 -2.25 -16.90 -2.65
N ILE A 210 -0.93 -17.14 -2.68
CA ILE A 210 0.04 -16.12 -3.07
C ILE A 210 -0.18 -15.66 -4.51
N ALA A 211 -0.38 -16.61 -5.44
CA ALA A 211 -0.66 -16.29 -6.83
C ALA A 211 -1.95 -15.47 -7.00
N LEU A 212 -3.00 -15.83 -6.27
CA LEU A 212 -4.27 -15.09 -6.28
C LEU A 212 -4.11 -13.68 -5.70
N LEU A 213 -3.34 -13.54 -4.62
CA LEU A 213 -3.04 -12.25 -3.99
C LEU A 213 -2.25 -11.35 -4.94
N LEU A 214 -1.20 -11.87 -5.59
CA LEU A 214 -0.43 -11.13 -6.59
C LEU A 214 -1.27 -10.77 -7.81
N ALA A 215 -2.17 -11.66 -8.26
CA ALA A 215 -3.10 -11.37 -9.35
C ALA A 215 -4.06 -10.24 -8.98
N PHE A 216 -4.53 -10.20 -7.74
CA PHE A 216 -5.38 -9.13 -7.23
C PHE A 216 -4.62 -7.80 -7.14
N ASP A 217 -3.37 -7.83 -6.65
CA ASP A 217 -2.51 -6.64 -6.61
C ASP A 217 -2.22 -6.09 -8.01
N LEU A 218 -1.96 -6.97 -8.98
CA LEU A 218 -1.79 -6.60 -10.39
C LEU A 218 -3.06 -5.97 -10.97
N LEU A 219 -4.22 -6.55 -10.68
CA LEU A 219 -5.52 -6.00 -11.08
C LEU A 219 -5.70 -4.58 -10.53
N MET A 220 -5.32 -4.33 -9.27
CA MET A 220 -5.40 -3.00 -8.66
C MET A 220 -4.47 -1.99 -9.33
N ILE A 221 -3.27 -2.40 -9.74
CA ILE A 221 -2.36 -1.54 -10.51
C ILE A 221 -2.97 -1.20 -11.89
N ILE A 222 -3.47 -2.20 -12.61
CA ILE A 222 -4.10 -2.02 -13.94
C ILE A 222 -5.31 -1.08 -13.82
N LEU A 223 -6.16 -1.32 -12.84
CA LEU A 223 -7.35 -0.51 -12.59
C LEU A 223 -6.98 0.95 -12.27
N SER A 224 -5.95 1.16 -11.45
CA SER A 224 -5.42 2.50 -11.14
C SER A 224 -4.94 3.23 -12.39
N VAL A 225 -4.20 2.54 -13.27
CA VAL A 225 -3.67 3.11 -14.51
C VAL A 225 -4.78 3.46 -15.52
N ILE A 226 -5.84 2.65 -15.57
CA ILE A 226 -6.98 2.87 -16.48
C ILE A 226 -7.90 3.99 -15.96
N LEU A 227 -8.24 3.98 -14.66
CA LEU A 227 -9.18 4.95 -14.10
C LEU A 227 -8.58 6.36 -13.93
N PHE A 228 -7.32 6.45 -13.55
CA PHE A 228 -6.72 7.72 -13.18
C PHE A 228 -6.70 8.77 -14.32
N PRO A 229 -6.45 8.43 -15.60
CA PRO A 229 -6.53 9.39 -16.70
C PRO A 229 -7.90 10.03 -16.89
N PHE A 230 -8.98 9.34 -16.54
CA PHE A 230 -10.34 9.91 -16.59
C PHE A 230 -10.53 10.95 -15.48
N LEU A 231 -9.98 10.67 -14.29
CA LEU A 231 -10.00 11.60 -13.15
C LEU A 231 -9.06 12.79 -13.34
N TRP A 232 -8.07 12.68 -14.23
CA TRP A 232 -7.08 13.73 -14.47
C TRP A 232 -7.64 14.91 -15.28
N LYS A 233 -8.64 14.67 -16.11
CA LYS A 233 -9.19 15.67 -17.04
C LYS A 233 -10.33 16.52 -16.44
N ASP A 234 -10.91 16.07 -15.32
CA ASP A 234 -11.97 16.77 -14.57
C ASP A 234 -11.35 17.53 -13.36
#